data_8fc1f3801edbf7be6f4bca13ff5d7a05
#
_entry.id   8fc1f3801edbf7be6f4bca13ff5d7a05
#
_cell.length_a   1.000
_cell.length_b   1.000
_cell.length_c   1.000
_cell.angle_alpha   90.00
_cell.angle_beta   90.00
_cell.angle_gamma   90.00
#
_symmetry.space_group_name_H-M   'P 1'
#
loop_
_entity.id
_entity.type
_entity.pdbx_description
1 polymer ?
#
loop_
_entity_poly.entity_id
_entity_poly.type
_entity_poly.pdbx_seq_one_letter_code
_entity_poly.pdbx_strand_id
1 'polypeptide(L)'
;MEPEKDEKYWKDYTEFIKEVENLTELSPANLLSQYEILIAELNDIEEEDYLEWQYEFDYDIWTRQKIQNVIDHKPISENILLNQFKEKINRLDSELKKHILNTDQIDWWKNPKIDFKNGNKASR
;
A
#
# COMPACT_ATOMS: atom_id res chain seq x y z
N MET A 1 -21.80 -7.43 24.59
CA MET A 1 -21.56 -6.97 23.23
C MET A 1 -20.54 -5.84 23.24
N GLU A 2 -19.60 -5.91 22.33
CA GLU A 2 -18.56 -4.90 22.30
C GLU A 2 -19.06 -3.62 21.63
N PRO A 3 -18.77 -2.46 22.25
CA PRO A 3 -19.26 -1.19 21.71
C PRO A 3 -18.83 -0.91 20.28
N GLU A 4 -17.62 -1.33 19.93
CA GLU A 4 -17.09 -1.09 18.58
C GLU A 4 -17.73 -1.95 17.50
N LYS A 5 -18.58 -2.89 17.89
CA LYS A 5 -19.28 -3.78 16.98
C LYS A 5 -20.77 -3.43 16.86
N ASP A 6 -21.13 -2.20 17.09
CA ASP A 6 -22.51 -1.76 16.98
C ASP A 6 -22.93 -1.64 15.50
N GLU A 7 -24.18 -1.24 15.28
CA GLU A 7 -24.73 -1.12 13.93
C GLU A 7 -23.93 -0.18 13.05
N LYS A 8 -23.48 0.94 13.61
CA LYS A 8 -22.71 1.90 12.84
C LYS A 8 -21.41 1.30 12.34
N TYR A 9 -20.72 0.54 13.21
CA TYR A 9 -19.49 -0.14 12.80
C TYR A 9 -19.72 -1.05 11.62
N TRP A 10 -20.76 -1.90 11.70
CA TRP A 10 -21.03 -2.85 10.63
C TRP A 10 -21.49 -2.17 9.35
N LYS A 11 -22.19 -1.07 9.47
CA LYS A 11 -22.57 -0.28 8.32
C LYS A 11 -21.33 0.32 7.63
N ASP A 12 -20.44 0.91 8.42
CA ASP A 12 -19.19 1.46 7.91
C ASP A 12 -18.33 0.36 7.28
N TYR A 13 -18.26 -0.80 7.90
CA TYR A 13 -17.51 -1.93 7.41
C TYR A 13 -18.01 -2.36 6.02
N THR A 14 -19.30 -2.56 5.90
CA THR A 14 -19.90 -2.97 4.63
C THR A 14 -19.70 -1.92 3.54
N GLU A 15 -19.91 -0.66 3.90
CA GLU A 15 -19.75 0.44 2.96
C GLU A 15 -18.29 0.57 2.51
N PHE A 16 -17.36 0.45 3.44
CA PHE A 16 -15.94 0.56 3.11
C PHE A 16 -15.52 -0.51 2.11
N ILE A 17 -15.88 -1.75 2.37
CA ILE A 17 -15.52 -2.86 1.47
C ILE A 17 -16.14 -2.63 0.10
N LYS A 18 -17.42 -2.26 0.05
CA LYS A 18 -18.11 -2.04 -1.21
C LYS A 18 -17.48 -0.92 -2.04
N GLU A 19 -17.17 0.21 -1.38
CA GLU A 19 -16.59 1.34 -2.08
C GLU A 19 -15.18 1.03 -2.58
N VAL A 20 -14.39 0.34 -1.77
CA VAL A 20 -13.03 -0.03 -2.18
C VAL A 20 -13.08 -0.99 -3.37
N GLU A 21 -13.95 -1.98 -3.33
CA GLU A 21 -14.08 -2.93 -4.44
C GLU A 21 -14.57 -2.25 -5.71
N ASN A 22 -15.50 -1.33 -5.58
CA ASN A 22 -15.99 -0.58 -6.75
C ASN A 22 -14.89 0.29 -7.35
N LEU A 23 -14.04 0.86 -6.50
CA LEU A 23 -13.01 1.78 -6.94
C LEU A 23 -11.78 1.07 -7.50
N THR A 24 -11.39 -0.05 -6.94
CA THR A 24 -10.12 -0.71 -7.24
C THR A 24 -10.27 -2.12 -7.81
N GLU A 25 -11.46 -2.68 -7.78
CA GLU A 25 -11.74 -4.06 -8.16
C GLU A 25 -11.12 -5.08 -7.20
N LEU A 26 -10.59 -4.61 -6.07
CA LEU A 26 -9.96 -5.45 -5.06
C LEU A 26 -10.54 -5.10 -3.70
N SER A 27 -10.59 -6.10 -2.80
CA SER A 27 -10.97 -5.83 -1.42
C SER A 27 -9.85 -5.09 -0.69
N PRO A 28 -10.16 -4.41 0.43
CA PRO A 28 -9.11 -3.79 1.22
C PRO A 28 -8.04 -4.78 1.67
N ALA A 29 -8.43 -5.99 2.04
CA ALA A 29 -7.47 -7.01 2.47
C ALA A 29 -6.54 -7.41 1.32
N ASN A 30 -7.08 -7.53 0.11
CA ASN A 30 -6.25 -7.86 -1.04
C ASN A 30 -5.29 -6.74 -1.42
N LEU A 31 -5.73 -5.49 -1.31
CA LEU A 31 -4.83 -4.36 -1.54
C LEU A 31 -3.66 -4.37 -0.56
N LEU A 32 -3.94 -4.60 0.71
CA LEU A 32 -2.89 -4.67 1.72
C LEU A 32 -1.95 -5.83 1.46
N SER A 33 -2.50 -6.99 1.12
CA SER A 33 -1.71 -8.18 0.85
C SER A 33 -0.77 -7.97 -0.34
N GLN A 34 -1.27 -7.40 -1.42
CA GLN A 34 -0.45 -7.13 -2.59
C GLN A 34 0.67 -6.14 -2.28
N TYR A 35 0.38 -5.13 -1.47
CA TYR A 35 1.39 -4.17 -1.08
C TYR A 35 2.46 -4.81 -0.20
N GLU A 36 2.06 -5.64 0.74
CA GLU A 36 2.99 -6.37 1.60
C GLU A 36 3.90 -7.28 0.78
N ILE A 37 3.34 -7.97 -0.21
CA ILE A 37 4.11 -8.86 -1.08
C ILE A 37 5.15 -8.06 -1.88
N LEU A 38 4.75 -6.92 -2.42
CA LEU A 38 5.67 -6.05 -3.15
C LEU A 38 6.88 -5.67 -2.27
N ILE A 39 6.62 -5.26 -1.04
CA ILE A 39 7.68 -4.86 -0.12
C ILE A 39 8.58 -6.05 0.21
N ALA A 40 8.00 -7.22 0.46
CA ALA A 40 8.77 -8.42 0.75
C ALA A 40 9.67 -8.81 -0.41
N GLU A 41 9.15 -8.73 -1.63
CA GLU A 41 9.96 -9.04 -2.80
C GLU A 41 11.12 -8.06 -2.95
N LEU A 42 10.87 -6.79 -2.68
CA LEU A 42 11.92 -5.78 -2.78
C LEU A 42 13.01 -5.99 -1.73
N ASN A 43 12.67 -6.50 -0.57
CA ASN A 43 13.65 -6.82 0.47
C ASN A 43 14.61 -7.91 0.03
N ASP A 44 14.17 -8.82 -0.84
CA ASP A 44 14.94 -9.99 -1.23
C ASP A 44 15.65 -9.86 -2.57
N ILE A 45 15.32 -8.82 -3.35
CA ILE A 45 15.87 -8.72 -4.69
C ILE A 45 17.30 -8.18 -4.66
N GLU A 46 18.16 -8.73 -5.54
CA GLU A 46 19.52 -8.24 -5.73
C GLU A 46 19.52 -7.21 -6.86
N GLU A 47 20.47 -6.29 -6.81
CA GLU A 47 20.57 -5.25 -7.84
C GLU A 47 20.69 -5.84 -9.24
N GLU A 48 21.48 -6.89 -9.37
CA GLU A 48 21.73 -7.52 -10.67
C GLU A 48 20.47 -8.17 -11.25
N ASP A 49 19.52 -8.53 -10.41
CA ASP A 49 18.26 -9.15 -10.84
C ASP A 49 17.17 -8.13 -11.09
N TYR A 50 17.38 -6.88 -10.70
CA TYR A 50 16.34 -5.86 -10.77
C TYR A 50 15.88 -5.61 -12.20
N LEU A 51 16.80 -5.65 -13.17
CA LEU A 51 16.43 -5.38 -14.55
C LEU A 51 15.40 -6.37 -15.07
N GLU A 52 15.51 -7.64 -14.66
CA GLU A 52 14.53 -8.65 -15.04
C GLU A 52 13.22 -8.49 -14.29
N TRP A 53 13.31 -8.02 -13.05
CA TRP A 53 12.15 -7.88 -12.18
C TRP A 53 11.43 -6.55 -12.36
N GLN A 54 12.07 -5.58 -13.00
CA GLN A 54 11.58 -4.20 -13.08
C GLN A 54 10.17 -4.08 -13.61
N TYR A 55 9.82 -4.87 -14.62
CA TYR A 55 8.47 -4.80 -15.20
C TYR A 55 7.42 -5.20 -14.17
N GLU A 56 7.71 -6.23 -13.39
CA GLU A 56 6.80 -6.64 -12.33
C GLU A 56 6.68 -5.56 -11.26
N PHE A 57 7.80 -4.97 -10.88
CA PHE A 57 7.78 -3.91 -9.90
C PHE A 57 6.99 -2.70 -10.39
N ASP A 58 7.24 -2.27 -11.62
CA ASP A 58 6.55 -1.12 -12.18
C ASP A 58 5.04 -1.36 -12.26
N TYR A 59 4.64 -2.58 -12.52
CA TYR A 59 3.23 -2.96 -12.50
C TYR A 59 2.69 -3.00 -11.07
N ASP A 60 3.42 -3.66 -10.19
CA ASP A 60 2.95 -3.89 -8.83
C ASP A 60 2.88 -2.61 -8.00
N ILE A 61 3.74 -1.63 -8.27
CA ILE A 61 3.71 -0.37 -7.52
C ILE A 61 2.41 0.40 -7.80
N TRP A 62 1.69 0.08 -8.87
CA TRP A 62 0.38 0.65 -9.13
C TRP A 62 -0.62 0.29 -8.03
N THR A 63 -0.33 -0.77 -7.28
CA THR A 63 -1.13 -1.08 -6.09
C THR A 63 -1.13 0.11 -5.12
N ARG A 64 0.02 0.77 -4.98
CA ARG A 64 0.08 1.96 -4.10
C ARG A 64 -0.78 3.10 -4.64
N GLN A 65 -0.89 3.25 -5.95
CA GLN A 65 -1.78 4.25 -6.52
C GLN A 65 -3.25 3.89 -6.26
N LYS A 66 -3.62 2.63 -6.37
CA LYS A 66 -4.97 2.18 -6.02
C LYS A 66 -5.27 2.49 -4.56
N ILE A 67 -4.30 2.25 -3.68
CA ILE A 67 -4.43 2.56 -2.27
C ILE A 67 -4.64 4.07 -2.07
N GLN A 68 -3.88 4.89 -2.79
CA GLN A 68 -4.03 6.34 -2.68
C GLN A 68 -5.41 6.78 -3.14
N ASN A 69 -5.94 6.16 -4.18
CA ASN A 69 -7.30 6.46 -4.64
C ASN A 69 -8.34 6.17 -3.56
N VAL A 70 -8.12 5.11 -2.78
CA VAL A 70 -8.99 4.80 -1.64
C VAL A 70 -8.88 5.89 -0.58
N ILE A 71 -7.66 6.28 -0.24
CA ILE A 71 -7.42 7.29 0.79
C ILE A 71 -8.08 8.62 0.42
N ASP A 72 -8.06 8.95 -0.86
CA ASP A 72 -8.60 10.22 -1.35
C ASP A 72 -10.08 10.15 -1.72
N HIS A 73 -10.71 8.99 -1.58
CA HIS A 73 -12.09 8.78 -2.00
C HIS A 73 -13.07 9.45 -1.03
N LYS A 74 -13.65 10.55 -1.46
CA LYS A 74 -14.51 11.38 -0.60
C LYS A 74 -15.69 10.65 0.02
N PRO A 75 -16.41 9.78 -0.69
CA PRO A 75 -17.57 9.11 -0.10
C PRO A 75 -17.29 8.34 1.19
N ILE A 76 -16.05 7.92 1.42
CA ILE A 76 -15.69 7.19 2.64
C ILE A 76 -14.74 7.99 3.54
N SER A 77 -14.60 9.30 3.31
CA SER A 77 -13.61 10.10 4.02
C SER A 77 -13.81 10.10 5.54
N GLU A 78 -15.03 9.89 6.02
CA GLU A 78 -15.32 9.84 7.45
C GLU A 78 -15.57 8.44 7.97
N ASN A 79 -15.34 7.42 7.14
CA ASN A 79 -15.53 6.04 7.52
C ASN A 79 -14.42 5.61 8.49
N ILE A 80 -14.80 5.01 9.61
CA ILE A 80 -13.82 4.60 10.63
C ILE A 80 -12.83 3.57 10.09
N LEU A 81 -13.27 2.72 9.18
CA LEU A 81 -12.40 1.71 8.58
C LEU A 81 -11.31 2.34 7.73
N LEU A 82 -11.58 3.50 7.14
CA LEU A 82 -10.56 4.22 6.37
C LEU A 82 -9.41 4.66 7.27
N ASN A 83 -9.70 5.11 8.48
CA ASN A 83 -8.65 5.51 9.40
C ASN A 83 -7.76 4.34 9.77
N GLN A 84 -8.35 3.18 10.02
CA GLN A 84 -7.60 1.96 10.31
C GLN A 84 -6.75 1.54 9.10
N PHE A 85 -7.32 1.65 7.91
CA PHE A 85 -6.63 1.36 6.68
C PHE A 85 -5.40 2.26 6.50
N LYS A 86 -5.59 3.57 6.71
CA LYS A 86 -4.50 4.53 6.60
C LYS A 86 -3.35 4.24 7.56
N GLU A 87 -3.66 3.82 8.78
CA GLU A 87 -2.62 3.48 9.74
C GLU A 87 -1.77 2.32 9.25
N LYS A 88 -2.42 1.31 8.67
CA LYS A 88 -1.69 0.17 8.11
C LYS A 88 -0.84 0.59 6.92
N ILE A 89 -1.39 1.46 6.07
CA ILE A 89 -0.64 1.95 4.91
C ILE A 89 0.57 2.77 5.36
N ASN A 90 0.41 3.60 6.38
CA ASN A 90 1.54 4.40 6.87
C ASN A 90 2.69 3.51 7.34
N ARG A 91 2.38 2.39 8.00
CA ARG A 91 3.41 1.45 8.43
C ARG A 91 4.09 0.79 7.23
N LEU A 92 3.30 0.37 6.24
CA LEU A 92 3.85 -0.24 5.04
C LEU A 92 4.66 0.76 4.22
N ASP A 93 4.18 1.99 4.12
CA ASP A 93 4.93 3.06 3.45
C ASP A 93 6.29 3.25 4.11
N SER A 94 6.35 3.23 5.44
CA SER A 94 7.61 3.37 6.15
C SER A 94 8.60 2.25 5.80
N GLU A 95 8.08 1.03 5.63
CA GLU A 95 8.92 -0.08 5.22
C GLU A 95 9.41 0.07 3.79
N LEU A 96 8.51 0.43 2.88
CA LEU A 96 8.89 0.60 1.48
C LEU A 96 9.89 1.74 1.30
N LYS A 97 9.69 2.84 2.02
CA LYS A 97 10.54 4.02 1.87
C LYS A 97 12.01 3.75 2.20
N LYS A 98 12.29 2.72 2.98
CA LYS A 98 13.66 2.33 3.26
C LYS A 98 14.43 1.95 1.99
N HIS A 99 13.70 1.60 0.94
CA HIS A 99 14.28 1.15 -0.33
C HIS A 99 14.16 2.20 -1.44
N ILE A 100 13.64 3.37 -1.14
CA ILE A 100 13.35 4.40 -2.16
C ILE A 100 14.16 5.67 -1.88
N LEU A 101 14.77 6.21 -2.93
CA LEU A 101 15.60 7.41 -2.80
C LEU A 101 14.82 8.71 -2.82
N ASN A 102 13.70 8.76 -3.55
CA ASN A 102 13.01 10.02 -3.81
C ASN A 102 11.71 10.18 -3.00
N THR A 103 11.73 9.76 -1.74
CA THR A 103 10.53 9.76 -0.90
C THR A 103 10.08 11.15 -0.45
N ASP A 104 10.90 12.17 -0.66
CA ASP A 104 10.54 13.55 -0.35
C ASP A 104 9.64 14.17 -1.41
N GLN A 105 9.46 13.49 -2.54
CA GLN A 105 8.59 13.98 -3.60
C GLN A 105 7.14 13.55 -3.35
N ILE A 106 6.21 14.42 -3.71
CA ILE A 106 4.79 14.07 -3.71
C ILE A 106 4.59 12.98 -4.76
N ASP A 107 3.76 12.00 -4.44
CA ASP A 107 3.50 10.89 -5.36
C ASP A 107 4.76 10.10 -5.73
N TRP A 108 5.68 9.96 -4.76
CA TRP A 108 6.95 9.25 -4.96
C TRP A 108 6.76 7.84 -5.52
N TRP A 109 5.62 7.21 -5.24
CA TRP A 109 5.35 5.84 -5.71
C TRP A 109 5.08 5.76 -7.21
N LYS A 110 4.81 6.87 -7.88
CA LYS A 110 4.54 6.85 -9.31
C LYS A 110 5.80 6.66 -10.14
N ASN A 111 6.94 7.04 -9.59
CA ASN A 111 8.22 6.88 -10.27
C ASN A 111 9.32 6.69 -9.22
N PRO A 112 9.23 5.61 -8.44
CA PRO A 112 10.17 5.40 -7.34
C PRO A 112 11.56 5.07 -7.86
N LYS A 113 12.56 5.58 -7.15
CA LYS A 113 13.96 5.27 -7.45
C LYS A 113 14.49 4.35 -6.37
N ILE A 114 14.86 3.15 -6.76
CA ILE A 114 15.27 2.11 -5.82
C ILE A 114 16.68 2.37 -5.32
N ASP A 115 16.85 2.25 -4.01
CA ASP A 115 18.13 2.41 -3.35
C ASP A 115 18.70 1.04 -2.98
N PHE A 116 19.44 0.45 -3.90
CA PHE A 116 20.03 -0.86 -3.65
C PHE A 116 21.13 -0.81 -2.61
N LYS A 117 21.79 0.33 -2.46
CA LYS A 117 22.85 0.46 -1.46
C LYS A 117 22.29 0.30 -0.06
N ASN A 118 21.11 0.90 0.20
CA ASN A 118 20.48 0.76 1.51
C ASN A 118 19.63 -0.50 1.58
N GLY A 119 18.91 -0.81 0.52
CA GLY A 119 18.02 -1.95 0.49
C GLY A 119 18.75 -3.26 0.67
N ASN A 120 19.89 -3.42 0.01
CA ASN A 120 20.65 -4.68 0.03
C ASN A 120 21.82 -4.65 0.99
N LYS A 121 22.04 -3.55 1.64
CA LYS A 121 23.20 -3.37 2.49
C LYS A 121 23.25 -4.38 3.63
N ALA A 122 22.11 -4.74 4.15
CA ALA A 122 22.04 -5.68 5.25
C ALA A 122 22.53 -7.08 4.85
N SER A 123 22.51 -7.38 3.57
CA SER A 123 22.93 -8.70 3.09
C SER A 123 24.44 -8.82 2.90
N ARG A 124 25.16 -7.75 3.15
CA ARG A 124 26.62 -7.77 2.95
C ARG A 124 27.35 -7.95 4.28
#